data_6650c06f74612a2af8aea2cae964ae2c
#
_entry.id   6650c06f74612a2af8aea2cae964ae2c
#
_cell.length_a   1.000
_cell.length_b   1.000
_cell.length_c   1.000
_cell.angle_alpha   90.00
_cell.angle_beta   90.00
_cell.angle_gamma   90.00
#
_symmetry.space_group_name_H-M   'P 1'
#
loop_
_entity.id
_entity.type
_entity.pdbx_description
1 polymer ?
#
loop_
_entity_poly.entity_id
_entity_poly.type
_entity_poly.pdbx_seq_one_letter_code
_entity_poly.pdbx_strand_id
1 'polypeptide(L)'
;MPAVLPEYMGYDRTIAVFSPDGRLFQVEYAKEAVKKGTTSLGLTFKNGVVLATIKQSTDLAVPKSLEKLFKIDEHIASVASGLLADARVLVSQLRVKAQINRITYEEPIDVWSLARTLGDRMQVSTLYAGLRPFGVSFLIGGVDSSGPHIIESDPSGMLFEWQAYSIGRGAPVANKLFKEKYKPDMDEKTAVKFMIDVIKKSEKIKDSDSIEIAVIKDNVKILTEEELKKLM
;
A
#
# COMPACT_ATOMS: atom_id res chain seq x y z
N MET A 1 -15.79 -42.95 13.56
CA MET A 1 -15.06 -42.74 12.30
C MET A 1 -13.87 -41.87 12.61
N PRO A 2 -12.63 -42.23 12.28
CA PRO A 2 -11.52 -41.30 12.43
C PRO A 2 -11.78 -40.13 11.48
N ALA A 3 -11.76 -38.92 12.02
CA ALA A 3 -11.82 -37.71 11.23
C ALA A 3 -10.62 -37.71 10.28
N VAL A 4 -10.87 -37.86 8.98
CA VAL A 4 -9.86 -37.68 7.95
C VAL A 4 -9.48 -36.21 8.04
N LEU A 5 -8.33 -35.92 8.63
CA LEU A 5 -7.77 -34.58 8.65
C LEU A 5 -7.51 -34.17 7.20
N PRO A 6 -7.88 -32.94 6.80
CA PRO A 6 -7.58 -32.46 5.45
C PRO A 6 -6.09 -32.64 5.17
N GLU A 7 -5.77 -33.09 3.97
CA GLU A 7 -4.41 -33.43 3.50
C GLU A 7 -3.36 -32.34 3.73
N TYR A 8 -3.80 -31.11 4.00
CA TYR A 8 -2.98 -29.92 4.23
C TYR A 8 -2.78 -29.54 5.71
N MET A 9 -3.35 -30.27 6.67
CA MET A 9 -3.37 -29.94 8.09
C MET A 9 -2.02 -30.00 8.83
N GLY A 10 -0.91 -30.03 8.15
CA GLY A 10 0.44 -29.97 8.74
C GLY A 10 1.29 -28.87 8.15
N TYR A 11 0.98 -28.47 6.92
CA TYR A 11 1.79 -27.51 6.15
C TYR A 11 1.47 -26.04 6.48
N ASP A 12 0.36 -25.77 7.15
CA ASP A 12 -0.04 -24.45 7.61
C ASP A 12 0.55 -24.05 8.96
N ARG A 13 1.20 -24.98 9.67
CA ARG A 13 1.78 -24.74 11.00
C ARG A 13 3.22 -24.21 10.96
N THR A 14 3.87 -24.27 9.80
CA THR A 14 5.24 -23.80 9.61
C THR A 14 5.32 -22.78 8.50
N ILE A 15 6.21 -21.79 8.63
CA ILE A 15 6.32 -20.67 7.70
C ILE A 15 7.13 -21.05 6.45
N ALA A 16 8.18 -21.86 6.63
CA ALA A 16 9.21 -22.10 5.63
C ALA A 16 9.03 -23.41 4.85
N VAL A 17 7.85 -24.05 4.92
CA VAL A 17 7.59 -25.34 4.27
C VAL A 17 6.58 -25.18 3.17
N PHE A 18 6.94 -25.59 1.96
CA PHE A 18 6.01 -25.70 0.85
C PHE A 18 5.06 -26.89 1.05
N SER A 19 3.79 -26.69 0.74
CA SER A 19 2.86 -27.80 0.56
C SER A 19 3.25 -28.62 -0.70
N PRO A 20 2.73 -29.84 -0.87
CA PRO A 20 2.95 -30.63 -2.10
C PRO A 20 2.59 -29.88 -3.39
N ASP A 21 1.64 -28.95 -3.31
CA ASP A 21 1.21 -28.10 -4.46
C ASP A 21 2.12 -26.85 -4.62
N GLY A 22 3.20 -26.71 -3.87
CA GLY A 22 4.11 -25.58 -3.95
C GLY A 22 3.58 -24.28 -3.33
N ARG A 23 2.65 -24.35 -2.36
CA ARG A 23 2.05 -23.19 -1.69
C ARG A 23 2.72 -22.91 -0.35
N LEU A 24 2.82 -21.63 0.00
CA LEU A 24 3.21 -21.15 1.34
C LEU A 24 1.97 -20.63 2.06
N PHE A 25 1.32 -21.46 2.86
CA PHE A 25 0.03 -21.13 3.47
C PHE A 25 0.07 -19.89 4.36
N GLN A 26 1.15 -19.67 5.11
CA GLN A 26 1.28 -18.48 5.95
C GLN A 26 1.34 -17.20 5.13
N VAL A 27 1.92 -17.23 3.93
CA VAL A 27 1.90 -16.10 2.99
C VAL A 27 0.48 -15.87 2.46
N GLU A 28 -0.26 -16.93 2.15
CA GLU A 28 -1.65 -16.80 1.70
C GLU A 28 -2.55 -16.23 2.79
N TYR A 29 -2.39 -16.67 4.04
CA TYR A 29 -3.11 -16.11 5.18
C TYR A 29 -2.76 -14.64 5.42
N ALA A 30 -1.50 -14.25 5.21
CA ALA A 30 -1.10 -12.86 5.28
C ALA A 30 -1.77 -12.02 4.16
N LYS A 31 -1.88 -12.57 2.94
CA LYS A 31 -2.64 -11.92 1.84
C LYS A 31 -4.14 -11.78 2.18
N GLU A 32 -4.74 -12.74 2.87
CA GLU A 32 -6.13 -12.62 3.35
C GLU A 32 -6.28 -11.51 4.41
N ALA A 33 -5.27 -11.30 5.28
CA ALA A 33 -5.29 -10.17 6.21
C ALA A 33 -5.28 -8.82 5.47
N VAL A 34 -4.52 -8.70 4.39
CA VAL A 34 -4.53 -7.51 3.51
C VAL A 34 -5.91 -7.27 2.90
N LYS A 35 -6.54 -8.30 2.36
CA LYS A 35 -7.89 -8.22 1.76
C LYS A 35 -8.97 -7.78 2.75
N LYS A 36 -8.78 -7.99 4.05
CA LYS A 36 -9.69 -7.52 5.11
C LYS A 36 -9.45 -6.07 5.52
N GLY A 37 -8.28 -5.52 5.18
CA GLY A 37 -7.95 -4.12 5.45
C GLY A 37 -8.81 -3.15 4.65
N THR A 38 -8.93 -1.90 5.12
CA THR A 38 -9.61 -0.84 4.35
C THR A 38 -8.82 -0.53 3.08
N THR A 39 -9.55 -0.10 2.05
CA THR A 39 -9.00 0.14 0.71
C THR A 39 -8.00 1.27 0.69
N SER A 40 -6.90 1.03 -0.01
CA SER A 40 -5.90 2.02 -0.37
C SER A 40 -5.67 1.99 -1.87
N LEU A 41 -5.51 3.16 -2.48
CA LEU A 41 -5.47 3.38 -3.92
C LEU A 41 -4.22 4.13 -4.31
N GLY A 42 -3.71 3.88 -5.50
CA GLY A 42 -2.67 4.66 -6.14
C GLY A 42 -2.92 4.80 -7.64
N LEU A 43 -2.64 5.96 -8.21
CA LEU A 43 -2.59 6.18 -9.65
C LEU A 43 -1.49 7.18 -10.03
N THR A 44 -0.87 6.95 -11.18
CA THR A 44 0.00 7.94 -11.83
C THR A 44 -0.85 8.88 -12.68
N PHE A 45 -0.43 10.13 -12.79
CA PHE A 45 -0.97 11.12 -13.73
C PHE A 45 0.19 11.80 -14.45
N LYS A 46 -0.09 12.68 -15.40
CA LYS A 46 0.92 13.26 -16.31
C LYS A 46 2.25 13.65 -15.67
N ASN A 47 2.24 14.24 -14.46
CA ASN A 47 3.44 14.76 -13.80
C ASN A 47 3.54 14.33 -12.33
N GLY A 48 2.94 13.20 -11.94
CA GLY A 48 3.00 12.80 -10.55
C GLY A 48 2.14 11.59 -10.19
N VAL A 49 1.95 11.41 -8.91
CA VAL A 49 1.22 10.29 -8.30
C VAL A 49 0.16 10.81 -7.35
N VAL A 50 -0.99 10.17 -7.33
CA VAL A 50 -2.00 10.34 -6.29
C VAL A 50 -2.11 9.04 -5.50
N LEU A 51 -2.00 9.14 -4.19
CA LEU A 51 -2.30 8.05 -3.26
C LEU A 51 -3.53 8.43 -2.44
N ALA A 52 -4.44 7.49 -2.23
CA ALA A 52 -5.62 7.71 -1.41
C ALA A 52 -5.88 6.50 -0.50
N THR A 53 -6.36 6.75 0.70
CA THR A 53 -6.74 5.70 1.64
C THR A 53 -7.90 6.16 2.52
N ILE A 54 -8.49 5.20 3.22
CA ILE A 54 -9.55 5.46 4.19
C ILE A 54 -8.98 5.31 5.59
N LYS A 55 -9.16 6.36 6.36
CA LYS A 55 -8.90 6.38 7.79
C LYS A 55 -10.08 5.80 8.53
N GLN A 56 -9.85 4.80 9.36
CA GLN A 56 -10.86 4.36 10.31
C GLN A 56 -10.97 5.41 11.42
N SER A 57 -12.08 6.17 11.43
CA SER A 57 -12.38 7.07 12.53
C SER A 57 -13.20 6.33 13.57
N THR A 58 -12.82 6.47 14.84
CA THR A 58 -13.64 6.17 15.99
C THR A 58 -13.75 7.45 16.82
N ASP A 59 -14.92 7.73 17.37
CA ASP A 59 -15.24 9.02 18.03
C ASP A 59 -14.25 9.45 19.13
N LEU A 60 -13.55 8.48 19.73
CA LEU A 60 -12.61 8.71 20.82
C LEU A 60 -11.13 8.54 20.44
N ALA A 61 -10.81 8.17 19.20
CA ALA A 61 -9.43 7.98 18.77
C ALA A 61 -8.79 9.29 18.29
N VAL A 62 -7.55 9.51 18.70
CA VAL A 62 -6.77 10.63 18.17
C VAL A 62 -6.43 10.37 16.70
N PRO A 63 -6.84 11.26 15.77
CA PRO A 63 -6.69 11.03 14.33
C PRO A 63 -5.30 10.61 13.86
N LYS A 64 -4.22 11.18 14.43
CA LYS A 64 -2.83 10.80 14.12
C LYS A 64 -2.47 9.35 14.44
N SER A 65 -3.18 8.70 15.38
CA SER A 65 -2.87 7.32 15.77
C SER A 65 -3.34 6.28 14.75
N LEU A 66 -4.16 6.69 13.79
CA LEU A 66 -4.81 5.84 12.79
C LEU A 66 -4.30 6.09 11.37
N GLU A 67 -3.13 6.72 11.23
CA GLU A 67 -2.53 7.02 9.93
C GLU A 67 -2.29 5.75 9.11
N LYS A 68 -2.70 5.79 7.85
CA LYS A 68 -2.46 4.75 6.84
C LYS A 68 -1.74 5.30 5.61
N LEU A 69 -1.66 6.62 5.51
CA LEU A 69 -0.88 7.33 4.52
C LEU A 69 0.39 7.83 5.21
N PHE A 70 1.53 7.37 4.75
CA PHE A 70 2.84 7.60 5.37
C PHE A 70 3.74 8.37 4.41
N LYS A 71 4.17 9.56 4.80
CA LYS A 71 5.29 10.22 4.13
C LYS A 71 6.57 9.48 4.50
N ILE A 72 7.31 9.01 3.50
CA ILE A 72 8.60 8.31 3.66
C ILE A 72 9.76 9.30 3.52
N ASP A 73 9.78 10.04 2.42
CA ASP A 73 10.73 11.10 2.13
C ASP A 73 9.99 12.28 1.48
N GLU A 74 10.70 13.32 1.07
CA GLU A 74 10.08 14.51 0.46
C GLU A 74 9.29 14.18 -0.80
N HIS A 75 9.79 13.28 -1.63
CA HIS A 75 9.25 12.88 -2.93
C HIS A 75 8.60 11.50 -2.93
N ILE A 76 8.54 10.80 -1.79
CA ILE A 76 7.96 9.45 -1.68
C ILE A 76 6.98 9.37 -0.52
N ALA A 77 5.80 8.81 -0.80
CA ALA A 77 4.84 8.41 0.23
C ALA A 77 4.34 6.98 -0.01
N SER A 78 3.69 6.40 0.97
CA SER A 78 3.06 5.09 0.84
C SER A 78 1.70 5.06 1.52
N VAL A 79 0.83 4.18 1.01
CA VAL A 79 -0.41 3.77 1.68
C VAL A 79 -0.37 2.28 1.91
N ALA A 80 -1.01 1.83 3.00
CA ALA A 80 -0.97 0.44 3.42
C ALA A 80 -2.37 -0.15 3.59
N SER A 81 -2.47 -1.49 3.44
CA SER A 81 -3.65 -2.25 3.80
C SER A 81 -3.25 -3.53 4.52
N GLY A 82 -4.00 -3.90 5.57
CA GLY A 82 -3.74 -5.04 6.44
C GLY A 82 -3.37 -4.62 7.86
N LEU A 83 -2.38 -5.25 8.46
CA LEU A 83 -1.94 -5.01 9.85
C LEU A 83 -1.08 -3.74 9.96
N LEU A 84 -1.67 -2.65 10.44
CA LEU A 84 -0.98 -1.35 10.57
C LEU A 84 0.21 -1.37 11.53
N ALA A 85 0.22 -2.27 12.52
CA ALA A 85 1.38 -2.45 13.40
C ALA A 85 2.62 -2.87 12.60
N ASP A 86 2.45 -3.80 11.64
CA ASP A 86 3.51 -4.22 10.73
C ASP A 86 3.93 -3.07 9.79
N ALA A 87 2.93 -2.34 9.26
CA ALA A 87 3.18 -1.18 8.41
C ALA A 87 4.09 -0.16 9.09
N ARG A 88 3.81 0.21 10.34
CA ARG A 88 4.60 1.20 11.08
C ARG A 88 6.08 0.83 11.21
N VAL A 89 6.37 -0.44 11.49
CA VAL A 89 7.74 -0.93 11.61
C VAL A 89 8.48 -0.80 10.29
N LEU A 90 7.85 -1.27 9.20
CA LEU A 90 8.45 -1.23 7.87
C LEU A 90 8.63 0.22 7.38
N VAL A 91 7.64 1.09 7.57
CA VAL A 91 7.74 2.53 7.23
C VAL A 91 8.91 3.19 7.97
N SER A 92 9.12 2.88 9.25
CA SER A 92 10.26 3.42 10.02
C SER A 92 11.59 3.00 9.42
N GLN A 93 11.72 1.74 8.98
CA GLN A 93 12.92 1.25 8.30
C GLN A 93 13.15 1.94 6.95
N LEU A 94 12.08 2.13 6.16
CA LEU A 94 12.17 2.84 4.87
C LEU A 94 12.60 4.30 5.03
N ARG A 95 12.08 5.00 6.04
CA ARG A 95 12.51 6.37 6.36
C ARG A 95 14.01 6.44 6.68
N VAL A 96 14.49 5.52 7.51
CA VAL A 96 15.93 5.43 7.83
C VAL A 96 16.74 5.14 6.56
N LYS A 97 16.30 4.20 5.72
CA LYS A 97 16.99 3.88 4.45
C LYS A 97 17.07 5.08 3.52
N ALA A 98 15.99 5.85 3.39
CA ALA A 98 15.96 7.05 2.56
C ALA A 98 16.96 8.11 3.07
N GLN A 99 17.02 8.33 4.40
CA GLN A 99 17.97 9.27 5.01
C GLN A 99 19.42 8.80 4.86
N ILE A 100 19.70 7.52 5.06
CA ILE A 100 21.04 6.95 4.84
C ILE A 100 21.47 7.16 3.38
N ASN A 101 20.58 6.93 2.40
CA ASN A 101 20.89 7.18 1.00
C ASN A 101 21.29 8.63 0.76
N ARG A 102 20.49 9.57 1.27
CA ARG A 102 20.72 11.00 1.12
C ARG A 102 22.06 11.45 1.73
N ILE A 103 22.42 10.92 2.91
CA ILE A 103 23.69 11.25 3.58
C ILE A 103 24.87 10.63 2.84
N THR A 104 24.71 9.41 2.31
CA THR A 104 25.83 8.67 1.69
C THR A 104 26.12 9.13 0.27
N TYR A 105 25.07 9.44 -0.51
CA TYR A 105 25.19 9.74 -1.94
C TYR A 105 24.87 11.20 -2.29
N GLU A 106 24.45 12.00 -1.30
CA GLU A 106 24.04 13.41 -1.46
C GLU A 106 22.85 13.62 -2.42
N GLU A 107 22.10 12.52 -2.71
CA GLU A 107 20.94 12.53 -3.59
C GLU A 107 19.75 11.76 -3.00
N PRO A 108 18.49 12.10 -3.41
CA PRO A 108 17.31 11.36 -3.02
C PRO A 108 17.37 9.91 -3.50
N ILE A 109 16.80 8.98 -2.71
CA ILE A 109 16.70 7.57 -3.11
C ILE A 109 15.66 7.43 -4.23
N ASP A 110 15.94 6.63 -5.26
CA ASP A 110 14.94 6.30 -6.26
C ASP A 110 13.82 5.39 -5.69
N VAL A 111 12.63 5.49 -6.28
CA VAL A 111 11.43 4.81 -5.78
C VAL A 111 11.59 3.29 -5.81
N TRP A 112 12.23 2.76 -6.87
CA TRP A 112 12.46 1.33 -7.02
C TRP A 112 13.45 0.77 -6.00
N SER A 113 14.55 1.47 -5.72
CA SER A 113 15.54 1.06 -4.70
C SER A 113 14.92 1.03 -3.30
N LEU A 114 14.05 1.99 -3.00
CA LEU A 114 13.30 1.99 -1.75
C LEU A 114 12.33 0.81 -1.68
N ALA A 115 11.55 0.57 -2.73
CA ALA A 115 10.59 -0.53 -2.81
C ALA A 115 11.29 -1.89 -2.72
N ARG A 116 12.46 -2.05 -3.37
CA ARG A 116 13.28 -3.26 -3.28
C ARG A 116 13.72 -3.54 -1.86
N THR A 117 14.17 -2.52 -1.13
CA THR A 117 14.53 -2.67 0.30
C THR A 117 13.33 -3.20 1.13
N LEU A 118 12.10 -2.74 0.83
CA LEU A 118 10.89 -3.26 1.46
C LEU A 118 10.63 -4.72 1.08
N GLY A 119 10.64 -5.03 -0.22
CA GLY A 119 10.40 -6.37 -0.75
C GLY A 119 11.36 -7.40 -0.17
N ASP A 120 12.67 -7.10 -0.15
CA ASP A 120 13.70 -7.95 0.43
C ASP A 120 13.43 -8.22 1.92
N ARG A 121 13.05 -7.19 2.69
CA ARG A 121 12.71 -7.33 4.10
C ARG A 121 11.48 -8.22 4.33
N MET A 122 10.46 -8.08 3.49
CA MET A 122 9.24 -8.90 3.57
C MET A 122 9.53 -10.34 3.14
N GLN A 123 10.28 -10.55 2.08
CA GLN A 123 10.66 -11.87 1.58
C GLN A 123 11.47 -12.65 2.63
N VAL A 124 12.45 -12.02 3.28
CA VAL A 124 13.24 -12.64 4.36
C VAL A 124 12.34 -13.18 5.47
N SER A 125 11.25 -12.51 5.81
CA SER A 125 10.31 -12.98 6.84
C SER A 125 9.59 -14.29 6.47
N THR A 126 9.60 -14.67 5.20
CA THR A 126 9.01 -15.93 4.72
C THR A 126 9.98 -17.12 4.73
N LEU A 127 11.27 -16.89 4.99
CA LEU A 127 12.32 -17.90 4.96
C LEU A 127 12.69 -18.44 6.34
N TYR A 128 12.62 -17.60 7.38
CA TYR A 128 13.13 -17.94 8.69
C TYR A 128 12.06 -18.52 9.61
N ALA A 129 12.32 -19.70 10.16
CA ALA A 129 11.48 -20.28 11.20
C ALA A 129 11.41 -19.37 12.44
N GLY A 130 10.23 -19.22 12.99
CA GLY A 130 9.97 -18.33 14.13
C GLY A 130 9.57 -16.91 13.78
N LEU A 131 9.66 -16.50 12.49
CA LEU A 131 9.06 -15.28 11.98
C LEU A 131 7.74 -15.62 11.31
N ARG A 132 6.79 -14.68 11.32
CA ARG A 132 5.61 -14.75 10.45
C ARG A 132 5.79 -13.79 9.28
N PRO A 133 5.16 -14.03 8.12
CA PRO A 133 5.07 -13.03 7.08
C PRO A 133 4.40 -11.76 7.61
N PHE A 134 4.79 -10.61 7.07
CA PHE A 134 4.10 -9.35 7.36
C PHE A 134 2.68 -9.39 6.78
N GLY A 135 1.68 -9.10 7.60
CA GLY A 135 0.27 -9.11 7.20
C GLY A 135 -0.17 -7.79 6.55
N VAL A 136 0.66 -7.20 5.71
CA VAL A 136 0.44 -5.88 5.11
C VAL A 136 0.92 -5.85 3.67
N SER A 137 0.20 -5.12 2.82
CA SER A 137 0.65 -4.69 1.49
C SER A 137 0.76 -3.18 1.46
N PHE A 138 1.68 -2.68 0.64
CA PHE A 138 1.89 -1.26 0.39
C PHE A 138 1.67 -0.90 -1.07
N LEU A 139 1.20 0.33 -1.30
CA LEU A 139 1.41 1.06 -2.53
C LEU A 139 2.38 2.19 -2.21
N ILE A 140 3.57 2.12 -2.75
CA ILE A 140 4.61 3.15 -2.65
C ILE A 140 4.48 4.02 -3.87
N GLY A 141 4.20 5.29 -3.67
CA GLY A 141 4.14 6.29 -4.73
C GLY A 141 5.26 7.30 -4.60
N GLY A 142 5.87 7.66 -5.70
CA GLY A 142 6.93 8.67 -5.72
C GLY A 142 7.22 9.18 -7.12
N VAL A 143 7.99 10.26 -7.17
CA VAL A 143 8.50 10.83 -8.41
C VAL A 143 10.00 10.96 -8.28
N ASP A 144 10.74 10.36 -9.18
CA ASP A 144 12.20 10.45 -9.26
C ASP A 144 12.65 10.89 -10.66
N SER A 145 13.93 10.80 -10.95
CA SER A 145 14.52 11.23 -12.24
C SER A 145 13.97 10.44 -13.44
N SER A 146 13.41 9.25 -13.24
CA SER A 146 12.79 8.42 -14.28
C SER A 146 11.30 8.69 -14.46
N GLY A 147 10.69 9.43 -13.54
CA GLY A 147 9.28 9.85 -13.62
C GLY A 147 8.43 9.42 -12.42
N PRO A 148 7.10 9.40 -12.59
CA PRO A 148 6.16 8.97 -11.55
C PRO A 148 6.04 7.45 -11.49
N HIS A 149 6.16 6.88 -10.29
CA HIS A 149 6.09 5.44 -10.02
C HIS A 149 5.05 5.10 -8.98
N ILE A 150 4.35 3.99 -9.17
CA ILE A 150 3.57 3.31 -8.13
C ILE A 150 4.00 1.86 -8.09
N ILE A 151 4.53 1.45 -6.95
CA ILE A 151 5.00 0.09 -6.73
C ILE A 151 4.18 -0.54 -5.62
N GLU A 152 3.55 -1.67 -5.94
CA GLU A 152 2.92 -2.56 -4.96
C GLU A 152 3.97 -3.49 -4.35
N SER A 153 3.93 -3.66 -3.04
CA SER A 153 4.60 -4.75 -2.33
C SER A 153 3.58 -5.61 -1.62
N ASP A 154 3.57 -6.90 -1.89
CA ASP A 154 2.69 -7.86 -1.26
C ASP A 154 3.37 -8.59 -0.07
N PRO A 155 2.63 -9.34 0.77
CA PRO A 155 3.21 -10.07 1.92
C PRO A 155 4.32 -11.07 1.59
N SER A 156 4.45 -11.50 0.34
CA SER A 156 5.54 -12.39 -0.10
C SER A 156 6.85 -11.64 -0.39
N GLY A 157 6.80 -10.31 -0.45
CA GLY A 157 7.90 -9.46 -0.90
C GLY A 157 7.96 -9.27 -2.41
N MET A 158 6.97 -9.76 -3.17
CA MET A 158 6.85 -9.47 -4.59
C MET A 158 6.56 -7.99 -4.81
N LEU A 159 7.16 -7.44 -5.87
CA LEU A 159 7.01 -6.05 -6.27
C LEU A 159 6.42 -5.99 -7.67
N PHE A 160 5.40 -5.14 -7.82
CA PHE A 160 4.77 -4.86 -9.11
C PHE A 160 4.66 -3.37 -9.32
N GLU A 161 5.00 -2.90 -10.49
CA GLU A 161 4.78 -1.51 -10.89
C GLU A 161 3.47 -1.38 -11.63
N TRP A 162 2.67 -0.38 -11.26
CA TRP A 162 1.35 -0.13 -11.79
C TRP A 162 1.17 1.31 -12.23
N GLN A 163 0.37 1.54 -13.23
CA GLN A 163 -0.12 2.88 -13.56
C GLN A 163 -1.26 3.31 -12.64
N ALA A 164 -2.14 2.37 -12.28
CA ALA A 164 -3.19 2.55 -11.30
C ALA A 164 -3.53 1.20 -10.66
N TYR A 165 -3.59 1.17 -9.34
CA TYR A 165 -3.88 -0.07 -8.61
C TYR A 165 -4.49 0.21 -7.24
N SER A 166 -5.11 -0.82 -6.67
CA SER A 166 -5.70 -0.76 -5.34
C SER A 166 -5.46 -2.04 -4.55
N ILE A 167 -5.35 -1.89 -3.24
CA ILE A 167 -5.20 -2.96 -2.25
C ILE A 167 -6.28 -2.85 -1.18
N GLY A 168 -6.56 -3.95 -0.48
CA GLY A 168 -7.59 -4.01 0.56
C GLY A 168 -8.93 -4.53 0.07
N ARG A 169 -9.95 -4.44 0.93
CA ARG A 169 -11.25 -5.10 0.69
C ARG A 169 -12.04 -4.57 -0.50
N GLY A 170 -11.92 -3.29 -0.82
CA GLY A 170 -12.56 -2.68 -1.99
C GLY A 170 -11.77 -2.81 -3.29
N ALA A 171 -10.60 -3.44 -3.28
CA ALA A 171 -9.73 -3.58 -4.44
C ALA A 171 -10.43 -4.16 -5.68
N PRO A 172 -11.29 -5.19 -5.61
CA PRO A 172 -11.96 -5.73 -6.79
C PRO A 172 -12.81 -4.68 -7.52
N VAL A 173 -13.52 -3.83 -6.77
CA VAL A 173 -14.35 -2.75 -7.34
C VAL A 173 -13.48 -1.62 -7.88
N ALA A 174 -12.49 -1.19 -7.11
CA ALA A 174 -11.60 -0.10 -7.49
C ALA A 174 -10.77 -0.45 -8.75
N ASN A 175 -10.18 -1.64 -8.81
CA ASN A 175 -9.39 -2.08 -9.97
C ASN A 175 -10.24 -2.23 -11.24
N LYS A 176 -11.52 -2.61 -11.11
CA LYS A 176 -12.45 -2.58 -12.24
C LYS A 176 -12.67 -1.15 -12.75
N LEU A 177 -12.90 -0.19 -11.85
CA LEU A 177 -13.06 1.22 -12.22
C LEU A 177 -11.80 1.82 -12.85
N PHE A 178 -10.61 1.47 -12.34
CA PHE A 178 -9.35 1.86 -12.94
C PHE A 178 -9.24 1.35 -14.37
N LYS A 179 -9.48 0.05 -14.58
CA LYS A 179 -9.43 -0.57 -15.92
C LYS A 179 -10.38 0.10 -16.92
N GLU A 180 -11.55 0.55 -16.47
CA GLU A 180 -12.56 1.17 -17.32
C GLU A 180 -12.31 2.65 -17.62
N LYS A 181 -11.75 3.41 -16.66
CA LYS A 181 -11.79 4.88 -16.70
C LYS A 181 -10.44 5.57 -16.54
N TYR A 182 -9.40 4.86 -16.14
CA TYR A 182 -8.07 5.45 -15.99
C TYR A 182 -7.51 5.91 -17.34
N LYS A 183 -6.86 7.07 -17.34
CA LYS A 183 -6.11 7.62 -18.47
C LYS A 183 -4.78 8.19 -17.97
N PRO A 184 -3.64 7.86 -18.59
CA PRO A 184 -2.32 8.27 -18.09
C PRO A 184 -2.04 9.78 -18.23
N ASP A 185 -2.75 10.47 -19.12
CA ASP A 185 -2.60 11.90 -19.41
C ASP A 185 -3.51 12.82 -18.57
N MET A 186 -4.17 12.29 -17.54
CA MET A 186 -4.97 13.10 -16.62
C MET A 186 -4.14 14.22 -16.01
N ASP A 187 -4.74 15.40 -15.82
CA ASP A 187 -4.21 16.43 -14.96
C ASP A 187 -4.46 16.13 -13.47
N GLU A 188 -3.74 16.81 -12.59
CA GLU A 188 -3.82 16.60 -11.13
C GLU A 188 -5.26 16.68 -10.61
N LYS A 189 -6.00 17.70 -11.00
CA LYS A 189 -7.35 17.94 -10.51
C LYS A 189 -8.31 16.83 -10.91
N THR A 190 -8.21 16.36 -12.16
CA THR A 190 -8.99 15.24 -12.67
C THR A 190 -8.60 13.94 -11.99
N ALA A 191 -7.30 13.71 -11.79
CA ALA A 191 -6.78 12.52 -11.09
C ALA A 191 -7.28 12.44 -9.64
N VAL A 192 -7.22 13.54 -8.89
CA VAL A 192 -7.72 13.59 -7.50
C VAL A 192 -9.23 13.37 -7.44
N LYS A 193 -10.02 14.02 -8.31
CA LYS A 193 -11.47 13.79 -8.38
C LYS A 193 -11.81 12.34 -8.71
N PHE A 194 -11.09 11.77 -9.65
CA PHE A 194 -11.27 10.37 -10.02
C PHE A 194 -10.96 9.43 -8.85
N MET A 195 -9.88 9.69 -8.10
CA MET A 195 -9.54 8.91 -6.90
C MET A 195 -10.63 8.98 -5.83
N ILE A 196 -11.21 10.17 -5.60
CA ILE A 196 -12.32 10.35 -4.66
C ILE A 196 -13.54 9.54 -5.11
N ASP A 197 -13.88 9.55 -6.40
CA ASP A 197 -15.01 8.77 -6.94
C ASP A 197 -14.78 7.26 -6.79
N VAL A 198 -13.57 6.79 -7.11
CA VAL A 198 -13.21 5.37 -6.99
C VAL A 198 -13.27 4.89 -5.53
N ILE A 199 -12.70 5.65 -4.59
CA ILE A 199 -12.67 5.24 -3.17
C ILE A 199 -14.06 5.23 -2.56
N LYS A 200 -14.89 6.23 -2.88
CA LYS A 200 -16.29 6.29 -2.43
C LYS A 200 -17.11 5.08 -2.92
N LYS A 201 -16.95 4.70 -4.18
CA LYS A 201 -17.65 3.57 -4.78
C LYS A 201 -17.16 2.23 -4.24
N SER A 202 -15.85 2.09 -4.00
CA SER A 202 -15.25 0.84 -3.53
C SER A 202 -15.60 0.49 -2.09
N GLU A 203 -15.80 1.49 -1.23
CA GLU A 203 -16.08 1.30 0.20
C GLU A 203 -17.50 1.73 0.60
N LYS A 204 -18.32 2.20 -0.37
CA LYS A 204 -19.69 2.69 -0.14
C LYS A 204 -19.78 3.79 0.93
N ILE A 205 -18.78 4.67 0.98
CA ILE A 205 -18.70 5.76 1.96
C ILE A 205 -19.51 6.94 1.45
N LYS A 206 -20.28 7.58 2.37
CA LYS A 206 -21.03 8.79 2.07
C LYS A 206 -20.26 10.06 2.43
N ASP A 207 -19.43 10.01 3.48
CA ASP A 207 -18.73 11.16 4.02
C ASP A 207 -17.25 11.21 3.59
N SER A 208 -16.75 12.43 3.39
CA SER A 208 -15.37 12.71 2.98
C SER A 208 -14.35 12.67 4.10
N ASP A 209 -14.83 12.82 5.33
CA ASP A 209 -13.99 13.08 6.51
C ASP A 209 -13.08 11.90 6.89
N SER A 210 -13.33 10.74 6.28
CA SER A 210 -12.51 9.53 6.44
C SER A 210 -11.49 9.30 5.32
N ILE A 211 -11.42 10.17 4.30
CA ILE A 211 -10.51 9.98 3.15
C ILE A 211 -9.24 10.81 3.36
N GLU A 212 -8.10 10.16 3.23
CA GLU A 212 -6.79 10.82 3.17
C GLU A 212 -6.23 10.70 1.75
N ILE A 213 -5.74 11.82 1.19
CA ILE A 213 -5.14 11.87 -0.14
C ILE A 213 -3.80 12.58 -0.08
N ALA A 214 -2.78 11.98 -0.71
CA ALA A 214 -1.52 12.63 -1.02
C ALA A 214 -1.37 12.81 -2.53
N VAL A 215 -0.92 13.97 -2.92
CA VAL A 215 -0.43 14.27 -4.27
C VAL A 215 1.08 14.40 -4.20
N ILE A 216 1.77 13.68 -5.07
CA ILE A 216 3.22 13.63 -5.12
C ILE A 216 3.67 14.12 -6.49
N LYS A 217 4.52 15.13 -6.47
CA LYS A 217 5.28 15.66 -7.60
C LYS A 217 6.73 15.78 -7.15
N ASP A 218 7.28 16.98 -7.15
CA ASP A 218 8.58 17.25 -6.53
C ASP A 218 8.57 17.01 -5.02
N ASN A 219 7.40 17.19 -4.40
CA ASN A 219 7.18 16.98 -2.97
C ASN A 219 5.84 16.29 -2.68
N VAL A 220 5.79 15.56 -1.57
CA VAL A 220 4.55 14.97 -1.05
C VAL A 220 3.69 16.07 -0.41
N LYS A 221 2.50 16.28 -0.95
CA LYS A 221 1.47 17.14 -0.38
C LYS A 221 0.29 16.27 0.08
N ILE A 222 0.03 16.26 1.38
CA ILE A 222 -1.19 15.65 1.92
C ILE A 222 -2.27 16.73 1.89
N LEU A 223 -3.41 16.41 1.25
CA LEU A 223 -4.51 17.34 1.11
C LEU A 223 -5.25 17.50 2.45
N THR A 224 -5.58 18.73 2.80
CA THR A 224 -6.39 19.06 3.97
C THR A 224 -7.87 18.74 3.71
N GLU A 225 -8.65 18.59 4.77
CA GLU A 225 -10.11 18.36 4.67
C GLU A 225 -10.80 19.48 3.90
N GLU A 226 -10.35 20.74 4.06
CA GLU A 226 -10.89 21.89 3.32
C GLU A 226 -10.60 21.80 1.81
N GLU A 227 -9.39 21.38 1.44
CA GLU A 227 -9.02 21.17 0.04
C GLU A 227 -9.82 20.02 -0.58
N LEU A 228 -10.03 18.93 0.17
CA LEU A 228 -10.86 17.80 -0.27
C LEU A 228 -12.32 18.22 -0.48
N LYS A 229 -12.91 18.98 0.45
CA LYS A 229 -14.29 19.48 0.34
C LYS A 229 -14.50 20.39 -0.88
N LYS A 230 -13.48 21.16 -1.29
CA LYS A 230 -13.55 22.00 -2.50
C LYS A 230 -13.48 21.20 -3.82
N LEU A 231 -12.93 19.97 -3.78
CA LEU A 231 -12.77 19.12 -4.96
C LEU A 231 -13.93 18.13 -5.15
N MET A 232 -14.76 17.99 -4.16
CA MET A 232 -15.95 17.15 -4.17
C MET A 232 -17.16 17.83 -4.77
#